data_bdf45b6bd0d21b979406f4c551a5df05
#
_entry.id   bdf45b6bd0d21b979406f4c551a5df05
#
_cell.length_a   1.000
_cell.length_b   1.000
_cell.length_c   1.000
_cell.angle_alpha   90.00
_cell.angle_beta   90.00
_cell.angle_gamma   90.00
#
_symmetry.space_group_name_H-M   'P 1'
#
loop_
_entity.id
_entity.type
_entity.pdbx_description
1 polymer ?
#
loop_
_entity_poly.entity_id
_entity_poly.type
_entity_poly.pdbx_seq_one_letter_code
_entity_poly.pdbx_strand_id
1 'polypeptide(L)'
;MKKNKAKGAVIFIFCVVLISVIASYAIWAVTVDVFAFNDKKEAPVNVTIPEGAELSDVAKIYKEAGLIKFPVIYELYSKLRGDDGKYLCGEFSLSPSLCYDELRGAIKNKSGTRAQIKLTFPEGSTVENIIDIFTSAGIGTREKFISVINEFDFGFDFLRNIKTEGRIYRLEGYLFPDTYYFYSDSTETEAIYKMLENFDRRFTSDMRKRAEENGFSADEVLTLASIIEKEAYYKADMPYISSVFRNRLSSRSMPRLESDATVVYAVGGGKNTGSPIKEELGTDSPYNTYKVKGLPPGAICSPGLDAIEAAISPAQTDYYYFICTKKKTAVFSKTYAQHMKAIAADKNS
;
A
#
# COMPACT_ATOMS: atom_id res chain seq x y z
N MET A 1 -49.32 36.38 27.22
CA MET A 1 -48.47 36.70 26.05
C MET A 1 -47.04 36.15 26.08
N LYS A 2 -46.33 36.01 27.22
CA LYS A 2 -44.94 35.48 27.28
C LYS A 2 -44.79 33.99 26.88
N LYS A 3 -45.76 33.11 27.19
CA LYS A 3 -45.70 31.65 26.90
C LYS A 3 -45.74 31.30 25.42
N ASN A 4 -46.38 32.12 24.56
CA ASN A 4 -46.44 31.91 23.12
C ASN A 4 -45.15 32.35 22.40
N LYS A 5 -44.42 33.35 22.92
CA LYS A 5 -43.13 33.78 22.38
C LYS A 5 -42.03 32.73 22.59
N ALA A 6 -42.04 32.06 23.77
CA ALA A 6 -41.09 31.00 24.08
C ALA A 6 -41.32 29.77 23.20
N LYS A 7 -42.56 29.36 22.92
CA LYS A 7 -42.88 28.27 22.00
C LYS A 7 -42.43 28.58 20.57
N GLY A 8 -42.65 29.83 20.11
CA GLY A 8 -42.18 30.25 18.79
C GLY A 8 -40.65 30.22 18.64
N ALA A 9 -39.92 30.66 19.68
CA ALA A 9 -38.44 30.59 19.66
C ALA A 9 -37.92 29.15 19.65
N VAL A 10 -38.52 28.23 20.38
CA VAL A 10 -38.15 26.81 20.39
C VAL A 10 -38.39 26.19 19.03
N ILE A 11 -39.55 26.46 18.41
CA ILE A 11 -39.84 25.96 17.04
C ILE A 11 -38.84 26.54 16.03
N PHE A 12 -38.51 27.82 16.11
CA PHE A 12 -37.53 28.44 15.25
C PHE A 12 -36.15 27.78 15.37
N ILE A 13 -35.66 27.60 16.59
CA ILE A 13 -34.36 26.91 16.82
C ILE A 13 -34.39 25.47 16.25
N PHE A 14 -35.48 24.75 16.50
CA PHE A 14 -35.65 23.40 15.96
C PHE A 14 -35.61 23.39 14.43
N CYS A 15 -36.29 24.33 13.75
CA CYS A 15 -36.26 24.46 12.29
C CYS A 15 -34.85 24.79 11.78
N VAL A 16 -34.11 25.67 12.44
CA VAL A 16 -32.73 26.02 12.08
C VAL A 16 -31.81 24.80 12.18
N VAL A 17 -31.90 24.06 13.31
CA VAL A 17 -31.10 22.83 13.50
C VAL A 17 -31.46 21.78 12.46
N LEU A 18 -32.74 21.57 12.19
CA LEU A 18 -33.20 20.60 11.19
C LEU A 18 -32.67 20.95 9.77
N ILE A 19 -32.77 22.23 9.40
CA ILE A 19 -32.25 22.72 8.10
C ILE A 19 -30.75 22.53 8.03
N SER A 20 -30.01 22.83 9.12
CA SER A 20 -28.56 22.66 9.15
C SER A 20 -28.14 21.19 9.00
N VAL A 21 -28.85 20.25 9.64
CA VAL A 21 -28.60 18.81 9.49
C VAL A 21 -28.85 18.33 8.07
N ILE A 22 -29.98 18.77 7.46
CA ILE A 22 -30.31 18.42 6.07
C ILE A 22 -29.24 19.00 5.11
N ALA A 23 -28.84 20.25 5.30
CA ALA A 23 -27.82 20.89 4.47
C ALA A 23 -26.44 20.16 4.60
N SER A 24 -26.05 19.81 5.83
CA SER A 24 -24.81 19.07 6.07
C SER A 24 -24.82 17.69 5.40
N TYR A 25 -25.95 16.99 5.48
CA TYR A 25 -26.10 15.68 4.80
C TYR A 25 -26.06 15.84 3.27
N ALA A 26 -26.69 16.85 2.73
CA ALA A 26 -26.67 17.11 1.28
C ALA A 26 -25.24 17.43 0.78
N ILE A 27 -24.50 18.27 1.52
CA ILE A 27 -23.10 18.59 1.20
C ILE A 27 -22.26 17.32 1.25
N TRP A 28 -22.39 16.52 2.31
CA TRP A 28 -21.68 15.27 2.44
C TRP A 28 -21.97 14.31 1.28
N ALA A 29 -23.24 14.13 0.90
CA ALA A 29 -23.66 13.26 -0.19
C ALA A 29 -23.08 13.71 -1.56
N VAL A 30 -23.04 15.03 -1.79
CA VAL A 30 -22.42 15.61 -3.01
C VAL A 30 -20.90 15.39 -2.99
N THR A 31 -20.24 15.62 -1.86
CA THR A 31 -18.80 15.42 -1.73
C THR A 31 -18.40 13.96 -2.01
N VAL A 32 -19.15 13.02 -1.45
CA VAL A 32 -18.93 11.58 -1.69
C VAL A 32 -19.08 11.23 -3.17
N ASP A 33 -20.01 11.85 -3.89
CA ASP A 33 -20.23 11.60 -5.32
C ASP A 33 -19.13 12.25 -6.19
N VAL A 34 -18.76 13.51 -5.89
CA VAL A 34 -17.73 14.27 -6.65
C VAL A 34 -16.36 13.59 -6.57
N PHE A 35 -15.98 13.11 -5.39
CA PHE A 35 -14.65 12.53 -5.12
C PHE A 35 -14.63 11.01 -5.12
N ALA A 36 -15.76 10.36 -5.45
CA ALA A 36 -15.92 8.91 -5.48
C ALA A 36 -15.48 8.19 -4.19
N PHE A 37 -15.73 8.78 -3.01
CA PHE A 37 -15.38 8.20 -1.71
C PHE A 37 -16.18 6.93 -1.33
N ASN A 38 -17.02 6.44 -2.24
CA ASN A 38 -17.66 5.14 -2.07
C ASN A 38 -16.76 4.07 -2.69
N ASP A 39 -16.27 3.15 -1.87
CA ASP A 39 -15.58 1.91 -2.28
C ASP A 39 -16.55 0.99 -3.07
N LYS A 40 -16.95 1.43 -4.25
CA LYS A 40 -17.68 0.57 -5.17
C LYS A 40 -16.69 -0.35 -5.85
N LYS A 41 -16.48 -1.54 -5.30
CA LYS A 41 -15.79 -2.67 -5.95
C LYS A 41 -16.64 -3.27 -7.08
N GLU A 42 -17.26 -2.43 -7.88
CA GLU A 42 -18.07 -2.86 -9.01
C GLU A 42 -17.21 -2.95 -10.27
N ALA A 43 -17.52 -3.91 -11.14
CA ALA A 43 -16.86 -4.05 -12.44
C ALA A 43 -17.03 -2.75 -13.26
N PRO A 44 -16.09 -2.42 -14.17
CA PRO A 44 -16.24 -1.30 -15.10
C PRO A 44 -17.57 -1.39 -15.87
N VAL A 45 -18.24 -0.26 -16.04
CA VAL A 45 -19.51 -0.13 -16.76
C VAL A 45 -19.24 0.43 -18.15
N ASN A 46 -19.82 -0.19 -19.17
CA ASN A 46 -19.73 0.31 -20.53
C ASN A 46 -20.78 1.39 -20.77
N VAL A 47 -20.34 2.55 -21.25
CA VAL A 47 -21.20 3.67 -21.65
C VAL A 47 -20.90 4.07 -23.08
N THR A 48 -21.95 4.40 -23.83
CA THR A 48 -21.82 4.87 -25.21
C THR A 48 -22.13 6.37 -25.24
N ILE A 49 -21.15 7.17 -25.68
CA ILE A 49 -21.30 8.61 -25.90
C ILE A 49 -21.62 8.83 -27.37
N PRO A 50 -22.79 9.39 -27.73
CA PRO A 50 -23.16 9.66 -29.10
C PRO A 50 -22.31 10.78 -29.72
N GLU A 51 -22.21 10.78 -31.04
CA GLU A 51 -21.60 11.91 -31.77
C GLU A 51 -22.41 13.20 -31.53
N GLY A 52 -21.70 14.27 -31.17
CA GLY A 52 -22.34 15.58 -30.88
C GLY A 52 -23.03 15.65 -29.51
N ALA A 53 -22.78 14.71 -28.59
CA ALA A 53 -23.34 14.74 -27.24
C ALA A 53 -22.93 16.03 -26.51
N GLU A 54 -23.91 16.71 -25.89
CA GLU A 54 -23.67 17.84 -24.98
C GLU A 54 -23.36 17.38 -23.57
N LEU A 55 -22.89 18.28 -22.72
CA LEU A 55 -22.58 17.99 -21.31
C LEU A 55 -23.77 17.42 -20.54
N SER A 56 -24.98 17.89 -20.83
CA SER A 56 -26.23 17.39 -20.26
C SER A 56 -26.52 15.92 -20.62
N ASP A 57 -26.18 15.53 -21.87
CA ASP A 57 -26.37 14.15 -22.33
C ASP A 57 -25.39 13.21 -21.65
N VAL A 58 -24.12 13.63 -21.55
CA VAL A 58 -23.06 12.90 -20.82
C VAL A 58 -23.44 12.72 -19.35
N ALA A 59 -23.90 13.78 -18.68
CA ALA A 59 -24.32 13.70 -17.28
C ALA A 59 -25.49 12.71 -17.07
N LYS A 60 -26.43 12.67 -18.03
CA LYS A 60 -27.54 11.74 -18.00
C LYS A 60 -27.09 10.30 -18.22
N ILE A 61 -26.25 10.04 -19.20
CA ILE A 61 -25.66 8.73 -19.49
C ILE A 61 -24.89 8.21 -18.26
N TYR A 62 -24.07 9.04 -17.62
CA TYR A 62 -23.33 8.66 -16.42
C TYR A 62 -24.22 8.36 -15.23
N LYS A 63 -25.34 9.09 -15.07
CA LYS A 63 -26.33 8.79 -14.05
C LYS A 63 -27.04 7.45 -14.30
N GLU A 64 -27.46 7.19 -15.54
CA GLU A 64 -28.11 5.94 -15.93
C GLU A 64 -27.18 4.72 -15.77
N ALA A 65 -25.89 4.92 -16.03
CA ALA A 65 -24.85 3.95 -15.82
C ALA A 65 -24.42 3.78 -14.34
N GLY A 66 -24.97 4.56 -13.41
CA GLY A 66 -24.63 4.49 -11.99
C GLY A 66 -23.27 5.06 -11.61
N LEU A 67 -22.58 5.75 -12.55
CA LEU A 67 -21.28 6.38 -12.34
C LEU A 67 -21.36 7.61 -11.44
N ILE A 68 -22.44 8.40 -11.56
CA ILE A 68 -22.71 9.59 -10.75
C ILE A 68 -24.14 9.55 -10.18
N LYS A 69 -24.37 10.25 -9.06
CA LYS A 69 -25.70 10.39 -8.45
C LYS A 69 -26.37 11.71 -8.83
N PHE A 70 -25.59 12.79 -8.96
CA PHE A 70 -26.07 14.16 -9.11
C PHE A 70 -25.64 14.76 -10.46
N PRO A 71 -26.37 14.52 -11.56
CA PRO A 71 -26.00 15.00 -12.89
C PRO A 71 -25.88 16.51 -12.98
N VAL A 72 -26.76 17.27 -12.30
CA VAL A 72 -26.69 18.74 -12.27
C VAL A 72 -25.40 19.23 -11.60
N ILE A 73 -24.94 18.52 -10.56
CA ILE A 73 -23.67 18.87 -9.90
C ILE A 73 -22.49 18.54 -10.82
N TYR A 74 -22.54 17.41 -11.55
CA TYR A 74 -21.53 17.05 -12.53
C TYR A 74 -21.43 18.11 -13.65
N GLU A 75 -22.56 18.58 -14.18
CA GLU A 75 -22.60 19.64 -15.18
C GLU A 75 -21.99 20.95 -14.66
N LEU A 76 -22.41 21.37 -13.45
CA LEU A 76 -21.87 22.58 -12.82
C LEU A 76 -20.37 22.48 -12.60
N TYR A 77 -19.92 21.35 -12.05
CA TYR A 77 -18.51 21.05 -11.80
C TYR A 77 -17.69 21.10 -13.10
N SER A 78 -18.17 20.45 -14.15
CA SER A 78 -17.53 20.41 -15.46
C SER A 78 -17.41 21.79 -16.08
N LYS A 79 -18.47 22.62 -16.02
CA LYS A 79 -18.46 24.02 -16.50
C LYS A 79 -17.44 24.86 -15.73
N LEU A 80 -17.36 24.73 -14.40
CA LEU A 80 -16.39 25.45 -13.57
C LEU A 80 -14.94 25.06 -13.88
N ARG A 81 -14.71 23.84 -14.36
CA ARG A 81 -13.42 23.34 -14.82
C ARG A 81 -13.10 23.67 -16.27
N GLY A 82 -13.91 24.53 -16.90
CA GLY A 82 -13.68 24.98 -18.27
C GLY A 82 -13.99 23.92 -19.33
N ASP A 83 -15.00 23.08 -19.07
CA ASP A 83 -15.44 22.10 -20.05
C ASP A 83 -16.10 22.80 -21.26
N ASP A 84 -15.54 22.58 -22.45
CA ASP A 84 -15.96 23.20 -23.70
C ASP A 84 -17.06 22.41 -24.44
N GLY A 85 -17.56 21.33 -23.85
CA GLY A 85 -18.61 20.48 -24.43
C GLY A 85 -18.13 19.61 -25.61
N LYS A 86 -16.84 19.56 -25.88
CA LYS A 86 -16.28 18.68 -26.93
C LYS A 86 -15.95 17.33 -26.34
N TYR A 87 -16.76 16.35 -26.64
CA TYR A 87 -16.58 14.96 -26.17
C TYR A 87 -16.28 14.05 -27.35
N LEU A 88 -15.48 13.02 -27.08
CA LEU A 88 -15.28 11.94 -28.03
C LEU A 88 -16.51 11.04 -28.04
N CYS A 89 -17.01 10.74 -29.23
CA CYS A 89 -18.04 9.73 -29.40
C CYS A 89 -17.43 8.32 -29.40
N GLY A 90 -18.17 7.34 -28.89
CA GLY A 90 -17.75 5.94 -28.86
C GLY A 90 -18.16 5.20 -27.59
N GLU A 91 -17.69 3.98 -27.46
CA GLU A 91 -17.88 3.15 -26.27
C GLU A 91 -16.73 3.33 -25.30
N PHE A 92 -17.07 3.53 -24.03
CA PHE A 92 -16.11 3.74 -22.94
C PHE A 92 -16.39 2.76 -21.82
N SER A 93 -15.35 2.09 -21.31
CA SER A 93 -15.43 1.24 -20.13
C SER A 93 -14.94 2.02 -18.94
N LEU A 94 -15.84 2.46 -18.05
CA LEU A 94 -15.58 3.37 -16.94
C LEU A 94 -15.81 2.67 -15.61
N SER A 95 -14.86 2.85 -14.66
CA SER A 95 -15.05 2.34 -13.31
C SER A 95 -16.00 3.22 -12.50
N PRO A 96 -16.93 2.64 -11.69
CA PRO A 96 -17.77 3.38 -10.77
C PRO A 96 -17.00 4.10 -9.63
N SER A 97 -15.71 3.81 -9.48
CA SER A 97 -14.83 4.46 -8.51
C SER A 97 -14.11 5.72 -9.05
N LEU A 98 -14.38 6.13 -10.29
CA LEU A 98 -13.80 7.33 -10.89
C LEU A 98 -14.46 8.59 -10.32
N CYS A 99 -13.65 9.56 -9.90
CA CYS A 99 -14.12 10.89 -9.52
C CYS A 99 -14.57 11.71 -10.74
N TYR A 100 -15.23 12.85 -10.50
CA TYR A 100 -15.75 13.68 -11.59
C TYR A 100 -14.66 14.18 -12.56
N ASP A 101 -13.45 14.51 -12.08
CA ASP A 101 -12.35 14.91 -12.97
C ASP A 101 -11.87 13.76 -13.86
N GLU A 102 -11.81 12.55 -13.32
CA GLU A 102 -11.44 11.35 -14.09
C GLU A 102 -12.49 10.99 -15.13
N LEU A 103 -13.77 11.05 -14.75
CA LEU A 103 -14.89 10.83 -15.70
C LEU A 103 -14.89 11.85 -16.84
N ARG A 104 -14.58 13.14 -16.55
CA ARG A 104 -14.42 14.18 -17.58
C ARG A 104 -13.24 13.88 -18.49
N GLY A 105 -12.09 13.55 -17.90
CA GLY A 105 -10.87 13.25 -18.64
C GLY A 105 -11.03 12.07 -19.59
N ALA A 106 -11.77 11.06 -19.19
CA ALA A 106 -11.98 9.83 -19.95
C ALA A 106 -12.62 10.03 -21.32
N ILE A 107 -13.48 11.03 -21.48
CA ILE A 107 -14.22 11.30 -22.72
C ILE A 107 -13.72 12.53 -23.51
N LYS A 108 -12.69 13.21 -23.02
CA LYS A 108 -12.11 14.40 -23.69
C LYS A 108 -10.86 14.10 -24.51
N ASN A 109 -10.10 13.13 -24.12
CA ASN A 109 -8.86 12.77 -24.81
C ASN A 109 -9.12 11.63 -25.81
N LYS A 110 -8.38 11.63 -26.92
CA LYS A 110 -8.37 10.48 -27.86
C LYS A 110 -7.96 9.14 -27.20
N SER A 111 -7.55 9.19 -25.94
CA SER A 111 -7.35 8.09 -25.01
C SER A 111 -8.63 7.68 -24.27
N GLY A 112 -9.81 7.86 -24.87
CA GLY A 112 -11.10 7.50 -24.24
C GLY A 112 -11.29 6.04 -23.88
N THR A 113 -10.32 5.22 -24.21
CA THR A 113 -9.92 4.01 -23.54
C THR A 113 -8.49 4.22 -23.07
N ARG A 114 -8.31 4.91 -21.94
CA ARG A 114 -7.04 4.71 -21.22
C ARG A 114 -6.92 3.22 -20.98
N ALA A 115 -6.15 2.55 -21.83
CA ALA A 115 -5.96 1.12 -21.74
C ALA A 115 -5.51 0.80 -20.31
N GLN A 116 -6.31 0.06 -19.59
CA GLN A 116 -5.92 -0.36 -18.25
C GLN A 116 -4.99 -1.55 -18.39
N ILE A 117 -3.86 -1.45 -17.75
CA ILE A 117 -2.87 -2.52 -17.64
C ILE A 117 -3.02 -3.13 -16.25
N LYS A 118 -3.29 -4.43 -16.20
CA LYS A 118 -3.30 -5.19 -14.95
C LYS A 118 -1.88 -5.60 -14.61
N LEU A 119 -1.34 -5.12 -13.49
CA LEU A 119 -0.04 -5.48 -12.98
C LEU A 119 -0.17 -6.15 -11.61
N THR A 120 0.58 -7.23 -11.42
CA THR A 120 0.66 -7.96 -10.14
C THR A 120 2.05 -7.80 -9.56
N PHE A 121 2.10 -7.35 -8.30
CA PHE A 121 3.31 -7.20 -7.51
C PHE A 121 3.29 -8.27 -6.43
N PRO A 122 4.11 -9.32 -6.55
CA PRO A 122 4.16 -10.40 -5.56
C PRO A 122 4.62 -9.93 -4.18
N GLU A 123 4.15 -10.60 -3.13
CA GLU A 123 4.72 -10.46 -1.78
C GLU A 123 6.24 -10.69 -1.84
N GLY A 124 7.00 -9.93 -1.07
CA GLY A 124 8.45 -9.97 -1.09
C GLY A 124 9.12 -9.25 -2.26
N SER A 125 8.38 -8.51 -3.12
CA SER A 125 8.97 -7.67 -4.17
C SER A 125 9.77 -6.52 -3.55
N THR A 126 10.96 -6.25 -4.07
CA THR A 126 11.73 -5.05 -3.73
C THR A 126 11.28 -3.85 -4.57
N VAL A 127 11.65 -2.64 -4.18
CA VAL A 127 11.45 -1.43 -5.01
C VAL A 127 12.01 -1.63 -6.41
N GLU A 128 13.16 -2.27 -6.54
CA GLU A 128 13.77 -2.61 -7.82
C GLU A 128 12.86 -3.48 -8.69
N ASN A 129 12.30 -4.57 -8.10
CA ASN A 129 11.37 -5.44 -8.82
C ASN A 129 10.10 -4.68 -9.23
N ILE A 130 9.60 -3.79 -8.37
CA ILE A 130 8.41 -2.97 -8.63
C ILE A 130 8.66 -2.02 -9.81
N ILE A 131 9.82 -1.35 -9.84
CA ILE A 131 10.23 -0.49 -10.94
C ILE A 131 10.34 -1.30 -12.25
N ASP A 132 10.96 -2.48 -12.19
CA ASP A 132 11.11 -3.34 -13.36
C ASP A 132 9.75 -3.79 -13.92
N ILE A 133 8.78 -4.10 -13.06
CA ILE A 133 7.40 -4.44 -13.48
C ILE A 133 6.74 -3.25 -14.18
N PHE A 134 6.82 -2.04 -13.61
CA PHE A 134 6.23 -0.83 -14.22
C PHE A 134 6.86 -0.50 -15.56
N THR A 135 8.19 -0.45 -15.62
CA THR A 135 8.92 -0.08 -16.84
C THR A 135 8.76 -1.12 -17.95
N SER A 136 8.70 -2.42 -17.60
CA SER A 136 8.40 -3.49 -18.56
C SER A 136 6.98 -3.39 -19.13
N ALA A 137 6.05 -2.81 -18.38
CA ALA A 137 4.69 -2.55 -18.83
C ALA A 137 4.54 -1.22 -19.60
N GLY A 138 5.64 -0.48 -19.80
CA GLY A 138 5.64 0.81 -20.49
C GLY A 138 5.14 1.98 -19.65
N ILE A 139 5.04 1.82 -18.32
CA ILE A 139 4.66 2.89 -17.39
C ILE A 139 5.92 3.53 -16.84
N GLY A 140 6.12 4.81 -17.16
CA GLY A 140 7.20 5.63 -16.63
C GLY A 140 8.62 5.20 -17.00
N THR A 141 9.59 5.80 -16.31
CA THR A 141 11.01 5.48 -16.45
C THR A 141 11.65 5.17 -15.11
N ARG A 142 12.70 4.35 -15.13
CA ARG A 142 13.42 3.94 -13.92
C ARG A 142 13.91 5.14 -13.10
N GLU A 143 14.54 6.09 -13.76
CA GLU A 143 15.14 7.28 -13.13
C GLU A 143 14.09 8.11 -12.42
N LYS A 144 12.92 8.30 -13.04
CA LYS A 144 11.82 9.04 -12.44
C LYS A 144 11.19 8.30 -11.28
N PHE A 145 11.00 6.96 -11.39
CA PHE A 145 10.55 6.17 -10.25
C PHE A 145 11.48 6.29 -9.06
N ILE A 146 12.80 6.21 -9.26
CA ILE A 146 13.80 6.36 -8.19
C ILE A 146 13.68 7.75 -7.53
N SER A 147 13.58 8.82 -8.32
CA SER A 147 13.39 10.18 -7.80
C SER A 147 12.09 10.31 -7.01
N VAL A 148 10.96 9.85 -7.57
CA VAL A 148 9.65 9.90 -6.91
C VAL A 148 9.64 9.10 -5.60
N ILE A 149 10.21 7.89 -5.59
CA ILE A 149 10.27 7.02 -4.41
C ILE A 149 11.10 7.64 -3.28
N ASN A 150 12.19 8.33 -3.61
CA ASN A 150 13.10 8.87 -2.61
C ASN A 150 12.78 10.29 -2.17
N GLU A 151 12.21 11.12 -3.05
CA GLU A 151 12.16 12.57 -2.86
C GLU A 151 10.73 13.12 -2.76
N PHE A 152 9.73 12.49 -3.42
CA PHE A 152 8.38 13.04 -3.49
C PHE A 152 7.64 12.91 -2.15
N ASP A 153 7.01 14.01 -1.70
CA ASP A 153 6.14 14.00 -0.51
C ASP A 153 4.70 13.63 -0.91
N PHE A 154 4.28 12.44 -0.52
CA PHE A 154 2.93 11.93 -0.78
C PHE A 154 1.89 12.38 0.25
N GLY A 155 2.29 13.06 1.32
CA GLY A 155 1.38 13.61 2.33
C GLY A 155 0.77 12.58 3.29
N PHE A 156 1.16 11.31 3.25
CA PHE A 156 0.69 10.30 4.19
C PHE A 156 1.37 10.43 5.56
N ASP A 157 0.59 10.37 6.64
CA ASP A 157 1.09 10.51 8.02
C ASP A 157 2.14 9.47 8.38
N PHE A 158 1.99 8.24 7.91
CA PHE A 158 2.92 7.14 8.18
C PHE A 158 4.30 7.33 7.51
N LEU A 159 4.43 8.24 6.54
CA LEU A 159 5.70 8.54 5.88
C LEU A 159 6.49 9.66 6.57
N ARG A 160 5.86 10.45 7.47
CA ARG A 160 6.48 11.65 8.08
C ARG A 160 7.69 11.35 8.95
N ASN A 161 7.73 10.19 9.58
CA ASN A 161 8.74 9.82 10.57
C ASN A 161 9.71 8.74 10.09
N ILE A 162 9.76 8.47 8.77
CA ILE A 162 10.70 7.49 8.21
C ILE A 162 12.12 8.04 8.33
N LYS A 163 12.97 7.29 9.01
CA LYS A 163 14.42 7.58 9.02
C LYS A 163 15.01 7.16 7.67
N THR A 164 15.56 8.10 6.93
CA THR A 164 16.10 7.84 5.58
C THR A 164 17.58 7.48 5.60
N GLU A 165 18.27 7.79 6.70
CA GLU A 165 19.71 7.55 6.83
C GLU A 165 20.05 6.06 6.72
N GLY A 166 20.98 5.74 5.83
CA GLY A 166 21.41 4.37 5.56
C GLY A 166 20.47 3.53 4.70
N ARG A 167 19.30 4.06 4.26
CA ARG A 167 18.38 3.36 3.35
C ARG A 167 18.84 3.44 1.90
N ILE A 168 18.61 2.36 1.17
CA ILE A 168 18.79 2.33 -0.29
C ILE A 168 17.60 3.04 -0.95
N TYR A 169 16.37 2.70 -0.55
CA TYR A 169 15.14 3.34 -0.99
C TYR A 169 14.28 3.78 0.20
N ARG A 170 13.80 5.05 0.16
CA ARG A 170 12.97 5.61 1.23
C ARG A 170 11.68 4.83 1.42
N LEU A 171 11.02 4.42 0.34
CA LEU A 171 9.73 3.74 0.38
C LEU A 171 9.83 2.21 0.31
N GLU A 172 11.01 1.60 0.51
CA GLU A 172 11.11 0.15 0.59
C GLU A 172 10.24 -0.38 1.74
N GLY A 173 9.41 -1.38 1.43
CA GLY A 173 8.45 -1.98 2.36
C GLY A 173 7.06 -1.33 2.35
N TYR A 174 6.92 -0.11 1.81
CA TYR A 174 5.66 0.64 1.83
C TYR A 174 4.80 0.46 0.57
N LEU A 175 5.36 -0.07 -0.50
CA LEU A 175 4.64 -0.32 -1.75
C LEU A 175 3.92 -1.67 -1.66
N PHE A 176 2.63 -1.65 -1.20
CA PHE A 176 1.93 -2.88 -0.83
C PHE A 176 1.82 -3.87 -1.99
N PRO A 177 2.17 -5.16 -1.80
CA PRO A 177 2.06 -6.18 -2.82
C PRO A 177 0.59 -6.55 -3.05
N ASP A 178 0.12 -6.37 -4.27
CA ASP A 178 -1.27 -6.69 -4.68
C ASP A 178 -1.34 -6.72 -6.22
N THR A 179 -2.51 -6.97 -6.74
CA THR A 179 -2.84 -6.78 -8.15
C THR A 179 -3.56 -5.46 -8.35
N TYR A 180 -3.00 -4.60 -9.20
CA TYR A 180 -3.50 -3.27 -9.49
C TYR A 180 -3.88 -3.13 -10.96
N TYR A 181 -4.79 -2.21 -11.24
CA TYR A 181 -5.09 -1.73 -12.59
C TYR A 181 -4.55 -0.30 -12.72
N PHE A 182 -3.59 -0.10 -13.59
CA PHE A 182 -3.03 1.22 -13.92
C PHE A 182 -3.46 1.63 -15.32
N TYR A 183 -3.54 2.91 -15.57
CA TYR A 183 -3.66 3.39 -16.94
C TYR A 183 -2.31 3.32 -17.65
N SER A 184 -2.31 3.05 -18.97
CA SER A 184 -1.07 2.96 -19.76
C SER A 184 -0.26 4.26 -19.79
N ASP A 185 -0.90 5.38 -19.51
CA ASP A 185 -0.32 6.73 -19.43
C ASP A 185 -0.20 7.25 -17.98
N SER A 186 -0.32 6.36 -16.97
CA SER A 186 -0.12 6.73 -15.58
C SER A 186 1.30 7.27 -15.37
N THR A 187 1.40 8.36 -14.63
CA THR A 187 2.69 8.89 -14.18
C THR A 187 3.27 8.03 -13.06
N GLU A 188 4.57 8.13 -12.85
CA GLU A 188 5.27 7.45 -11.76
C GLU A 188 4.69 7.84 -10.40
N THR A 189 4.33 9.10 -10.21
CA THR A 189 3.72 9.60 -8.97
C THR A 189 2.34 8.99 -8.72
N GLU A 190 1.47 8.91 -9.75
CA GLU A 190 0.15 8.27 -9.64
C GLU A 190 0.27 6.79 -9.33
N ALA A 191 1.23 6.11 -9.97
CA ALA A 191 1.47 4.69 -9.76
C ALA A 191 1.90 4.39 -8.32
N ILE A 192 2.87 5.12 -7.80
CA ILE A 192 3.36 4.97 -6.42
C ILE A 192 2.28 5.39 -5.41
N TYR A 193 1.57 6.50 -5.65
CA TYR A 193 0.46 6.95 -4.79
C TYR A 193 -0.58 5.84 -4.59
N LYS A 194 -0.99 5.17 -5.67
CA LYS A 194 -1.97 4.08 -5.62
C LYS A 194 -1.50 2.89 -4.76
N MET A 195 -0.22 2.57 -4.81
CA MET A 195 0.35 1.50 -3.97
C MET A 195 0.42 1.91 -2.49
N LEU A 196 0.77 3.17 -2.21
CA LEU A 196 0.78 3.74 -0.85
C LEU A 196 -0.63 3.86 -0.26
N GLU A 197 -1.62 4.25 -1.07
CA GLU A 197 -3.03 4.28 -0.64
C GLU A 197 -3.53 2.88 -0.27
N ASN A 198 -3.16 1.86 -1.05
CA ASN A 198 -3.48 0.47 -0.69
C ASN A 198 -2.77 0.03 0.60
N PHE A 199 -1.50 0.42 0.77
CA PHE A 199 -0.76 0.19 2.00
C PHE A 199 -1.50 0.77 3.22
N ASP A 200 -1.94 2.04 3.15
CA ASP A 200 -2.65 2.70 4.24
C ASP A 200 -3.95 1.98 4.63
N ARG A 201 -4.67 1.45 3.64
CA ARG A 201 -5.88 0.64 3.86
C ARG A 201 -5.58 -0.73 4.47
N ARG A 202 -4.48 -1.37 4.08
CA ARG A 202 -4.11 -2.73 4.53
C ARG A 202 -3.44 -2.72 5.90
N PHE A 203 -2.51 -1.81 6.12
CA PHE A 203 -1.86 -1.60 7.41
C PHE A 203 -2.71 -0.64 8.26
N THR A 204 -3.76 -1.17 8.85
CA THR A 204 -4.82 -0.40 9.52
C THR A 204 -4.32 0.35 10.76
N SER A 205 -5.10 1.33 11.21
CA SER A 205 -4.83 2.07 12.47
C SER A 205 -4.81 1.14 13.70
N ASP A 206 -5.62 0.09 13.72
CA ASP A 206 -5.59 -0.93 14.78
C ASP A 206 -4.26 -1.70 14.78
N MET A 207 -3.78 -2.12 13.62
CA MET A 207 -2.48 -2.79 13.50
C MET A 207 -1.33 -1.89 13.96
N ARG A 208 -1.35 -0.61 13.59
CA ARG A 208 -0.34 0.38 14.02
C ARG A 208 -0.37 0.57 15.54
N LYS A 209 -1.56 0.68 16.12
CA LYS A 209 -1.74 0.78 17.57
C LYS A 209 -1.20 -0.47 18.30
N ARG A 210 -1.51 -1.67 17.83
CA ARG A 210 -0.97 -2.92 18.40
C ARG A 210 0.55 -3.00 18.28
N ALA A 211 1.13 -2.47 17.19
CA ALA A 211 2.58 -2.36 17.04
C ALA A 211 3.20 -1.47 18.12
N GLU A 212 2.63 -0.27 18.34
CA GLU A 212 3.07 0.67 19.38
C GLU A 212 2.94 0.08 20.79
N GLU A 213 1.84 -0.61 21.10
CA GLU A 213 1.62 -1.32 22.36
C GLU A 213 2.69 -2.41 22.61
N ASN A 214 3.22 -2.99 21.54
CA ASN A 214 4.33 -3.96 21.58
C ASN A 214 5.73 -3.30 21.49
N GLY A 215 5.80 -1.97 21.56
CA GLY A 215 7.04 -1.19 21.59
C GLY A 215 7.76 -1.03 20.25
N PHE A 216 7.03 -1.17 19.13
CA PHE A 216 7.56 -1.02 17.78
C PHE A 216 6.83 0.09 17.03
N SER A 217 7.56 0.95 16.36
CA SER A 217 7.00 1.86 15.36
C SER A 217 6.50 1.09 14.13
N ALA A 218 5.64 1.72 13.35
CA ALA A 218 5.16 1.16 12.08
C ALA A 218 6.32 0.76 11.15
N ASP A 219 7.36 1.59 11.11
CA ASP A 219 8.54 1.38 10.28
C ASP A 219 9.38 0.18 10.75
N GLU A 220 9.54 0.00 12.06
CA GLU A 220 10.22 -1.17 12.63
C GLU A 220 9.43 -2.47 12.41
N VAL A 221 8.10 -2.41 12.48
CA VAL A 221 7.23 -3.55 12.12
C VAL A 221 7.43 -3.93 10.66
N LEU A 222 7.41 -2.97 9.73
CA LEU A 222 7.63 -3.25 8.31
C LEU A 222 9.01 -3.79 8.04
N THR A 223 10.02 -3.24 8.70
CA THR A 223 11.40 -3.74 8.60
C THR A 223 11.48 -5.20 9.03
N LEU A 224 10.92 -5.53 10.20
CA LEU A 224 10.89 -6.90 10.69
C LEU A 224 10.05 -7.82 9.78
N ALA A 225 8.87 -7.36 9.35
CA ALA A 225 7.98 -8.10 8.46
C ALA A 225 8.66 -8.44 7.13
N SER A 226 9.44 -7.51 6.55
CA SER A 226 10.16 -7.75 5.32
C SER A 226 11.23 -8.83 5.44
N ILE A 227 11.86 -8.95 6.60
CA ILE A 227 12.82 -10.02 6.88
C ILE A 227 12.07 -11.35 7.06
N ILE A 228 10.97 -11.37 7.82
CA ILE A 228 10.13 -12.56 8.01
C ILE A 228 9.61 -13.07 6.66
N GLU A 229 9.15 -12.17 5.78
CA GLU A 229 8.68 -12.49 4.42
C GLU A 229 9.73 -13.24 3.60
N LYS A 230 11.00 -12.87 3.75
CA LYS A 230 12.12 -13.48 3.01
C LYS A 230 12.62 -14.78 3.61
N GLU A 231 12.40 -14.99 4.90
CA GLU A 231 12.86 -16.19 5.61
C GLU A 231 11.81 -17.32 5.63
N ALA A 232 10.52 -16.97 5.57
CA ALA A 232 9.44 -17.92 5.67
C ALA A 232 9.17 -18.62 4.33
N TYR A 233 9.19 -19.94 4.32
CA TYR A 233 8.68 -20.69 3.17
C TYR A 233 7.16 -20.87 3.23
N TYR A 234 6.63 -21.15 4.43
CA TYR A 234 5.18 -21.24 4.68
C TYR A 234 4.72 -20.12 5.61
N LYS A 235 3.53 -19.56 5.33
CA LYS A 235 2.92 -18.51 6.16
C LYS A 235 2.73 -18.95 7.63
N ALA A 236 2.47 -20.24 7.86
CA ALA A 236 2.32 -20.81 9.20
C ALA A 236 3.59 -20.71 10.06
N ASP A 237 4.77 -20.59 9.45
CA ASP A 237 6.05 -20.47 10.17
C ASP A 237 6.36 -19.02 10.57
N MET A 238 5.73 -18.03 9.91
CA MET A 238 6.01 -16.60 10.13
C MET A 238 5.92 -16.16 11.59
N PRO A 239 4.89 -16.53 12.38
CA PRO A 239 4.83 -16.14 13.79
C PRO A 239 5.96 -16.70 14.64
N TYR A 240 6.46 -17.89 14.30
CA TYR A 240 7.59 -18.54 15.01
C TYR A 240 8.92 -17.91 14.62
N ILE A 241 9.13 -17.59 13.33
CA ILE A 241 10.31 -16.84 12.84
C ILE A 241 10.34 -15.47 13.50
N SER A 242 9.18 -14.78 13.55
CA SER A 242 9.03 -13.51 14.26
C SER A 242 9.44 -13.64 15.74
N SER A 243 9.00 -14.72 16.42
CA SER A 243 9.38 -14.98 17.80
C SER A 243 10.88 -15.10 17.98
N VAL A 244 11.59 -15.80 17.09
CA VAL A 244 13.07 -15.90 17.12
C VAL A 244 13.71 -14.53 17.00
N PHE A 245 13.29 -13.72 16.02
CA PHE A 245 13.84 -12.38 15.84
C PHE A 245 13.55 -11.47 17.03
N ARG A 246 12.33 -11.50 17.58
CA ARG A 246 11.95 -10.72 18.78
C ARG A 246 12.75 -11.13 20.01
N ASN A 247 13.00 -12.42 20.21
CA ASN A 247 13.84 -12.92 21.29
C ASN A 247 15.29 -12.42 21.14
N ARG A 248 15.83 -12.44 19.91
CA ARG A 248 17.17 -11.90 19.62
C ARG A 248 17.25 -10.40 19.84
N LEU A 249 16.28 -9.62 19.34
CA LEU A 249 16.22 -8.15 19.53
C LEU A 249 16.19 -7.76 21.01
N SER A 250 15.56 -8.57 21.85
CA SER A 250 15.49 -8.38 23.32
C SER A 250 16.72 -8.91 24.06
N SER A 251 17.59 -9.68 23.39
CA SER A 251 18.73 -10.33 24.02
C SER A 251 19.98 -9.44 24.07
N ARG A 252 20.58 -9.34 25.23
CA ARG A 252 21.89 -8.66 25.36
C ARG A 252 23.05 -9.47 24.79
N SER A 253 22.95 -10.81 24.80
CA SER A 253 23.99 -11.73 24.34
C SER A 253 23.92 -12.04 22.86
N MET A 254 22.71 -11.97 22.23
CA MET A 254 22.48 -12.30 20.84
C MET A 254 21.64 -11.23 20.13
N PRO A 255 22.09 -9.97 20.07
CA PRO A 255 21.29 -8.85 19.55
C PRO A 255 21.33 -8.71 18.04
N ARG A 256 21.88 -9.68 17.31
CA ARG A 256 21.99 -9.68 15.85
C ARG A 256 20.96 -10.64 15.25
N LEU A 257 20.31 -10.23 14.15
CA LEU A 257 19.30 -11.08 13.50
C LEU A 257 19.94 -12.21 12.69
N GLU A 258 21.12 -11.98 12.10
CA GLU A 258 21.89 -12.94 11.31
C GLU A 258 21.05 -13.54 10.16
N SER A 259 20.33 -12.68 9.45
CA SER A 259 19.49 -13.04 8.30
C SER A 259 20.27 -12.85 6.99
N ASP A 260 20.36 -13.92 6.21
CA ASP A 260 20.97 -13.92 4.88
C ASP A 260 20.27 -12.95 3.93
N ALA A 261 18.95 -12.84 4.02
CA ALA A 261 18.14 -11.98 3.17
C ALA A 261 18.55 -10.50 3.26
N THR A 262 18.99 -10.05 4.44
CA THR A 262 19.47 -8.68 4.64
C THR A 262 20.82 -8.41 3.95
N VAL A 263 21.67 -9.43 3.90
CA VAL A 263 22.95 -9.34 3.17
C VAL A 263 22.73 -9.34 1.68
N VAL A 264 21.86 -10.22 1.18
CA VAL A 264 21.46 -10.26 -0.24
C VAL A 264 20.94 -8.92 -0.70
N TYR A 265 20.05 -8.28 0.09
CA TYR A 265 19.53 -6.95 -0.22
C TYR A 265 20.63 -5.88 -0.25
N ALA A 266 21.56 -5.92 0.71
CA ALA A 266 22.67 -4.99 0.81
C ALA A 266 23.62 -5.08 -0.40
N VAL A 267 24.02 -6.30 -0.76
CA VAL A 267 24.95 -6.57 -1.87
C VAL A 267 24.29 -6.28 -3.23
N GLY A 268 23.01 -6.65 -3.37
CA GLY A 268 22.24 -6.43 -4.58
C GLY A 268 21.82 -4.98 -4.82
N GLY A 269 22.12 -4.04 -3.90
CA GLY A 269 21.70 -2.64 -4.02
C GLY A 269 20.18 -2.49 -4.08
N GLY A 270 19.45 -3.28 -3.30
CA GLY A 270 17.99 -3.36 -3.34
C GLY A 270 17.43 -4.43 -4.30
N LYS A 271 18.28 -5.14 -5.04
CA LYS A 271 17.88 -6.31 -5.85
C LYS A 271 17.96 -7.59 -5.03
N ASN A 272 17.07 -8.52 -5.30
CA ASN A 272 17.14 -9.85 -4.73
C ASN A 272 17.97 -10.76 -5.68
N THR A 273 19.21 -11.04 -5.29
CA THR A 273 20.20 -11.77 -6.13
C THR A 273 20.37 -13.25 -5.74
N GLY A 274 19.47 -13.79 -4.91
CA GLY A 274 19.55 -15.20 -4.46
C GLY A 274 20.10 -15.33 -3.05
N SER A 275 20.83 -16.41 -2.74
CA SER A 275 21.49 -16.58 -1.43
C SER A 275 22.87 -15.96 -1.44
N PRO A 276 23.32 -15.34 -0.31
CA PRO A 276 24.64 -14.73 -0.26
C PRO A 276 25.74 -15.80 -0.34
N ILE A 277 26.81 -15.49 -1.02
CA ILE A 277 28.04 -16.30 -0.93
C ILE A 277 28.78 -15.96 0.37
N LYS A 278 29.68 -16.87 0.79
CA LYS A 278 30.38 -16.75 2.07
C LYS A 278 31.15 -15.43 2.22
N GLU A 279 31.73 -14.96 1.14
CA GLU A 279 32.48 -13.70 1.08
C GLU A 279 31.57 -12.47 1.31
N GLU A 280 30.33 -12.52 0.85
CA GLU A 280 29.35 -11.44 0.99
C GLU A 280 28.85 -11.24 2.42
N LEU A 281 28.90 -12.30 3.26
CA LEU A 281 28.56 -12.19 4.69
C LEU A 281 29.51 -11.22 5.43
N GLY A 282 30.67 -10.92 4.85
CA GLY A 282 31.62 -9.92 5.35
C GLY A 282 31.34 -8.47 4.93
N THR A 283 30.32 -8.22 4.10
CA THR A 283 30.03 -6.88 3.53
C THR A 283 29.84 -5.84 4.62
N ASP A 284 30.45 -4.66 4.43
CA ASP A 284 30.25 -3.53 5.30
C ASP A 284 29.06 -2.70 4.85
N SER A 285 27.90 -2.99 5.47
CA SER A 285 26.63 -2.34 5.17
C SER A 285 25.79 -2.25 6.44
N PRO A 286 25.02 -1.16 6.62
CA PRO A 286 24.08 -1.05 7.71
C PRO A 286 22.94 -2.07 7.63
N TYR A 287 22.73 -2.70 6.48
CA TYR A 287 21.79 -3.81 6.30
C TYR A 287 22.36 -5.17 6.70
N ASN A 288 23.67 -5.32 6.90
CA ASN A 288 24.26 -6.60 7.25
C ASN A 288 23.99 -6.97 8.71
N THR A 289 22.93 -7.74 8.96
CA THR A 289 22.51 -8.15 10.31
C THR A 289 23.42 -9.20 10.96
N TYR A 290 24.47 -9.65 10.31
CA TYR A 290 25.59 -10.38 10.93
C TYR A 290 26.56 -9.45 11.66
N LYS A 291 26.62 -8.16 11.25
CA LYS A 291 27.52 -7.16 11.82
C LYS A 291 26.79 -6.17 12.72
N VAL A 292 25.62 -5.69 12.30
CA VAL A 292 24.85 -4.70 13.06
C VAL A 292 23.99 -5.38 14.13
N LYS A 293 23.74 -4.64 15.22
CA LYS A 293 22.83 -5.04 16.29
C LYS A 293 21.45 -4.44 16.02
N GLY A 294 20.40 -5.22 16.28
CA GLY A 294 19.05 -4.75 16.09
C GLY A 294 18.56 -4.88 14.64
N LEU A 295 17.58 -4.05 14.29
CA LEU A 295 17.02 -3.97 12.95
C LEU A 295 17.94 -3.20 12.00
N PRO A 296 17.95 -3.52 10.69
CA PRO A 296 18.59 -2.70 9.67
C PRO A 296 17.86 -1.35 9.53
N PRO A 297 18.40 -0.39 8.73
CA PRO A 297 17.81 0.94 8.57
C PRO A 297 16.37 0.98 8.06
N GLY A 298 15.93 -0.05 7.36
CA GLY A 298 14.60 -0.17 6.82
C GLY A 298 14.29 -1.53 6.23
N ALA A 299 13.10 -1.68 5.68
CA ALA A 299 12.64 -2.90 5.03
C ALA A 299 13.57 -3.31 3.86
N ILE A 300 13.53 -4.60 3.51
CA ILE A 300 14.30 -5.20 2.42
C ILE A 300 13.42 -5.72 1.27
N CYS A 301 12.13 -5.60 1.42
CA CYS A 301 11.11 -5.89 0.40
C CYS A 301 9.75 -5.39 0.90
N SER A 302 8.74 -5.44 0.04
CA SER A 302 7.33 -5.20 0.36
C SER A 302 6.71 -6.46 0.94
N PRO A 303 6.45 -6.54 2.28
CA PRO A 303 5.88 -7.72 2.91
C PRO A 303 4.38 -7.86 2.65
N GLY A 304 3.89 -9.09 2.65
CA GLY A 304 2.47 -9.39 2.67
C GLY A 304 1.84 -9.13 4.05
N LEU A 305 0.50 -9.19 4.09
CA LEU A 305 -0.24 -8.93 5.33
C LEU A 305 0.08 -9.95 6.44
N ASP A 306 0.30 -11.22 6.06
CA ASP A 306 0.62 -12.28 7.02
C ASP A 306 1.96 -12.03 7.72
N ALA A 307 2.96 -11.54 7.00
CA ALA A 307 4.27 -11.18 7.57
C ALA A 307 4.17 -9.95 8.49
N ILE A 308 3.37 -8.93 8.10
CA ILE A 308 3.10 -7.76 8.95
C ILE A 308 2.40 -8.19 10.23
N GLU A 309 1.37 -9.02 10.16
CA GLU A 309 0.66 -9.52 11.33
C GLU A 309 1.57 -10.38 12.23
N ALA A 310 2.42 -11.22 11.65
CA ALA A 310 3.41 -12.01 12.40
C ALA A 310 4.45 -11.13 13.11
N ALA A 311 4.86 -10.00 12.50
CA ALA A 311 5.77 -9.05 13.12
C ALA A 311 5.12 -8.34 14.33
N ILE A 312 3.81 -8.02 14.25
CA ILE A 312 3.04 -7.40 15.32
C ILE A 312 2.78 -8.42 16.45
N SER A 313 2.35 -9.63 16.09
CA SER A 313 1.84 -10.65 17.02
C SER A 313 2.64 -11.96 16.88
N PRO A 314 3.88 -12.01 17.38
CA PRO A 314 4.73 -13.20 17.31
C PRO A 314 4.17 -14.33 18.17
N ALA A 315 4.50 -15.57 17.80
CA ALA A 315 4.29 -16.71 18.69
C ALA A 315 5.10 -16.54 19.99
N GLN A 316 4.53 -16.96 21.11
CA GLN A 316 5.22 -16.89 22.40
C GLN A 316 6.09 -18.13 22.58
N THR A 317 7.39 -17.99 22.27
CA THR A 317 8.36 -19.08 22.38
C THR A 317 9.68 -18.59 22.99
N ASP A 318 10.55 -19.54 23.35
CA ASP A 318 11.92 -19.30 23.80
C ASP A 318 12.96 -19.77 22.75
N TYR A 319 12.59 -19.78 21.47
CA TYR A 319 13.50 -20.09 20.37
C TYR A 319 14.41 -18.90 20.02
N TYR A 320 15.66 -19.23 19.72
CA TYR A 320 16.70 -18.28 19.28
C TYR A 320 17.30 -18.62 17.93
N TYR A 321 16.98 -19.81 17.39
CA TYR A 321 17.51 -20.32 16.13
C TYR A 321 16.43 -21.02 15.33
N PHE A 322 16.55 -20.96 14.03
CA PHE A 322 15.78 -21.79 13.10
C PHE A 322 16.61 -22.13 11.86
N ILE A 323 16.22 -23.18 11.16
CA ILE A 323 16.66 -23.49 9.80
C ILE A 323 15.45 -23.84 8.95
N CYS A 324 15.50 -23.52 7.66
CA CYS A 324 14.63 -24.12 6.67
C CYS A 324 15.35 -25.34 6.08
N THR A 325 14.78 -26.52 6.25
CA THR A 325 15.36 -27.80 5.78
C THR A 325 15.23 -27.94 4.27
N LYS A 326 15.96 -28.89 3.65
CA LYS A 326 15.80 -29.26 2.23
C LYS A 326 14.37 -29.66 1.88
N LYS A 327 13.61 -30.18 2.86
CA LYS A 327 12.17 -30.50 2.73
C LYS A 327 11.26 -29.28 2.92
N LYS A 328 11.84 -28.08 2.97
CA LYS A 328 11.12 -26.80 3.15
C LYS A 328 10.34 -26.71 4.48
N THR A 329 10.75 -27.46 5.49
CA THR A 329 10.15 -27.44 6.83
C THR A 329 11.03 -26.60 7.75
N ALA A 330 10.43 -25.67 8.48
CA ALA A 330 11.16 -24.90 9.49
C ALA A 330 11.38 -25.73 10.77
N VAL A 331 12.60 -25.73 11.28
CA VAL A 331 12.96 -26.37 12.53
C VAL A 331 13.53 -25.34 13.49
N PHE A 332 12.84 -25.15 14.62
CA PHE A 332 13.17 -24.16 15.63
C PHE A 332 13.97 -24.75 16.78
N SER A 333 14.89 -23.98 17.34
CA SER A 333 15.78 -24.43 18.41
C SER A 333 16.02 -23.35 19.46
N LYS A 334 16.12 -23.76 20.75
CA LYS A 334 16.40 -22.86 21.87
C LYS A 334 17.91 -22.58 22.02
N THR A 335 18.73 -23.57 21.75
CA THR A 335 20.19 -23.51 21.96
C THR A 335 20.95 -23.75 20.66
N TYR A 336 22.18 -23.22 20.59
CA TYR A 336 23.08 -23.45 19.47
C TYR A 336 23.37 -24.94 19.24
N ALA A 337 23.50 -25.73 20.33
CA ALA A 337 23.73 -27.17 20.22
C ALA A 337 22.54 -27.90 19.55
N GLN A 338 21.30 -27.50 19.85
CA GLN A 338 20.11 -28.06 19.19
C GLN A 338 20.07 -27.64 17.72
N HIS A 339 20.39 -26.39 17.41
CA HIS A 339 20.45 -25.87 16.06
C HIS A 339 21.49 -26.64 15.21
N MET A 340 22.69 -26.87 15.72
CA MET A 340 23.72 -27.65 15.04
C MET A 340 23.29 -29.09 14.77
N LYS A 341 22.54 -29.73 15.72
CA LYS A 341 21.96 -31.06 15.50
C LYS A 341 20.92 -31.04 14.35
N ALA A 342 20.08 -30.01 14.29
CA ALA A 342 19.09 -29.85 13.24
C ALA A 342 19.76 -29.69 11.85
N ILE A 343 20.82 -28.88 11.77
CA ILE A 343 21.62 -28.72 10.54
C ILE A 343 22.26 -30.07 10.13
N ALA A 344 22.85 -30.80 11.06
CA ALA A 344 23.46 -32.10 10.78
C ALA A 344 22.44 -33.13 10.28
N ALA A 345 21.25 -33.15 10.89
CA ALA A 345 20.16 -34.03 10.46
C ALA A 345 19.66 -33.70 9.05
N ASP A 346 19.55 -32.43 8.70
CA ASP A 346 19.12 -32.00 7.36
C ASP A 346 20.17 -32.31 6.29
N LYS A 347 21.48 -32.25 6.62
CA LYS A 347 22.55 -32.61 5.68
C LYS A 347 22.51 -34.09 5.30
N ASN A 348 22.08 -34.95 6.22
CA ASN A 348 22.05 -36.41 6.07
C ASN A 348 20.70 -36.94 5.53
N SER A 349 19.69 -36.09 5.36
CA SER A 349 18.38 -36.40 4.76
C SER A 349 18.35 -36.07 3.28
#